data_39f5b7422e1c7c0dcbdf4cd84c0a4b46
#
_entry.id   39f5b7422e1c7c0dcbdf4cd84c0a4b46
#
_cell.length_a   1.000
_cell.length_b   1.000
_cell.length_c   1.000
_cell.angle_alpha   90.00
_cell.angle_beta   90.00
_cell.angle_gamma   90.00
#
_symmetry.space_group_name_H-M   'P 1'
#
loop_
_entity.id
_entity.type
_entity.pdbx_description
1 polymer ?
#
loop_
_entity_poly.entity_id
_entity_poly.type
_entity_poly.pdbx_seq_one_letter_code
_entity_poly.pdbx_strand_id
1 'polypeptide(L)'
;MPARCVALRFMFSSVWLSSLLFVCGAVRADEPIVSEKDSAIHVPTPAAVVAKMLEVAKVAKEDVVYDLGCGDGRIVIAAASKYGCRAVGYDIDARKVKESQENVKRNGVEKLVQIECQDIFKLDLSKATVITLFLLPEMNIQLIPQLEKMKAGARVVCHEFALKDIQHDQKLTVTTQPDGVPRDIYLYTLPLKRVVEK
;
A
#
# COMPACT_ATOMS: atom_id res chain seq x y z
N MET A 1 -12.75 45.91 -66.46
CA MET A 1 -12.87 47.38 -66.26
C MET A 1 -12.59 47.68 -64.82
N PRO A 2 -11.89 48.72 -64.50
CA PRO A 2 -11.04 48.91 -63.35
C PRO A 2 -11.66 49.86 -62.32
N ALA A 3 -11.09 49.91 -61.12
CA ALA A 3 -10.86 51.15 -60.36
C ALA A 3 -10.31 50.82 -59.00
N ARG A 4 -9.08 51.10 -58.77
CA ARG A 4 -8.41 52.27 -58.16
C ARG A 4 -8.58 52.30 -56.63
N CYS A 5 -7.57 51.94 -55.97
CA CYS A 5 -6.48 52.74 -55.36
C CYS A 5 -6.99 53.97 -54.59
N VAL A 6 -6.87 53.98 -53.26
CA VAL A 6 -6.39 55.19 -52.53
C VAL A 6 -5.64 54.74 -51.27
N ALA A 7 -4.38 55.09 -51.24
CA ALA A 7 -3.54 55.04 -50.04
C ALA A 7 -3.79 56.32 -49.23
N LEU A 8 -3.83 56.20 -47.93
CA LEU A 8 -3.66 57.32 -47.01
C LEU A 8 -2.68 57.04 -45.95
N ARG A 9 -1.51 57.61 -46.05
CA ARG A 9 -0.51 57.75 -45.02
C ARG A 9 -0.99 58.80 -44.01
N PHE A 10 -0.93 58.52 -42.74
CA PHE A 10 -0.68 59.56 -41.75
C PHE A 10 0.35 59.07 -40.71
N MET A 11 1.22 59.99 -40.40
CA MET A 11 2.45 59.94 -39.63
C MET A 11 2.18 60.21 -38.14
N PHE A 12 3.08 59.63 -37.33
CA PHE A 12 3.56 60.12 -36.07
C PHE A 12 2.59 60.38 -34.92
N SER A 13 2.76 59.60 -33.84
CA SER A 13 3.14 60.21 -32.56
C SER A 13 3.67 59.17 -31.57
N SER A 14 4.87 59.40 -31.09
CA SER A 14 5.56 58.71 -30.05
C SER A 14 4.90 59.04 -28.70
N VAL A 15 4.43 58.06 -27.97
CA VAL A 15 4.17 58.25 -26.55
C VAL A 15 4.84 57.10 -25.78
N TRP A 16 5.82 57.50 -25.03
CA TRP A 16 6.48 56.71 -23.99
C TRP A 16 5.44 56.34 -22.92
N LEU A 17 5.28 55.07 -22.62
CA LEU A 17 4.62 54.69 -21.37
C LEU A 17 5.31 53.48 -20.74
N SER A 18 5.82 53.76 -19.62
CA SER A 18 6.51 53.06 -18.58
C SER A 18 6.17 51.58 -18.47
N SER A 19 7.23 50.76 -18.45
CA SER A 19 7.24 49.38 -18.02
C SER A 19 6.79 49.26 -16.57
N LEU A 20 5.60 48.72 -16.32
CA LEU A 20 5.24 48.13 -15.03
C LEU A 20 5.54 46.64 -15.11
N LEU A 21 6.71 46.26 -14.63
CA LEU A 21 7.04 44.86 -14.32
C LEU A 21 6.14 44.39 -13.19
N PHE A 22 5.07 43.71 -13.56
CA PHE A 22 4.28 42.90 -12.59
C PHE A 22 5.08 41.65 -12.30
N VAL A 23 5.88 41.69 -11.23
CA VAL A 23 6.50 40.50 -10.66
C VAL A 23 5.37 39.70 -10.02
N CYS A 24 4.82 38.78 -10.78
CA CYS A 24 3.95 37.75 -10.26
C CYS A 24 4.82 36.80 -9.40
N GLY A 25 4.85 37.07 -8.10
CA GLY A 25 5.46 36.17 -7.13
C GLY A 25 4.74 34.84 -7.19
N ALA A 26 5.37 33.86 -7.80
CA ALA A 26 4.95 32.47 -7.66
C ALA A 26 5.09 32.09 -6.18
N VAL A 27 3.97 32.03 -5.47
CA VAL A 27 3.88 31.34 -4.20
C VAL A 27 4.17 29.89 -4.49
N ARG A 28 5.41 29.47 -4.22
CA ARG A 28 5.73 28.06 -4.11
C ARG A 28 4.92 27.54 -2.91
N ALA A 29 3.93 26.70 -3.20
CA ALA A 29 3.38 25.84 -2.18
C ALA A 29 4.56 25.03 -1.62
N ASP A 30 4.86 25.18 -0.34
CA ASP A 30 5.75 24.30 0.40
C ASP A 30 5.17 22.89 0.32
N GLU A 31 5.68 22.10 -0.60
CA GLU A 31 5.51 20.65 -0.51
C GLU A 31 6.21 20.21 0.78
N PRO A 32 5.55 19.46 1.66
CA PRO A 32 6.21 18.95 2.85
C PRO A 32 7.39 18.10 2.38
N ILE A 33 8.61 18.52 2.75
CA ILE A 33 9.83 17.73 2.58
C ILE A 33 9.66 16.50 3.46
N VAL A 34 9.08 15.42 2.92
CA VAL A 34 9.15 14.10 3.53
C VAL A 34 10.63 13.71 3.47
N SER A 35 11.29 13.67 4.63
CA SER A 35 12.69 13.33 4.72
C SER A 35 12.88 11.93 4.13
N GLU A 36 13.84 11.80 3.24
CA GLU A 36 14.22 10.56 2.56
C GLU A 36 14.67 9.45 3.55
N LYS A 37 14.75 9.80 4.84
CA LYS A 37 15.26 8.97 5.93
C LYS A 37 14.20 8.02 6.53
N ASP A 38 12.91 8.19 6.21
CA ASP A 38 11.81 7.40 6.78
C ASP A 38 11.15 6.43 5.77
N SER A 39 11.69 6.29 4.56
CA SER A 39 11.25 5.23 3.67
C SER A 39 11.84 3.90 4.15
N ALA A 40 11.09 3.14 4.92
CA ALA A 40 11.41 1.75 5.19
C ALA A 40 11.77 1.07 3.86
N ILE A 41 12.94 0.41 3.80
CA ILE A 41 13.37 -0.31 2.60
C ILE A 41 12.27 -1.31 2.26
N HIS A 42 11.50 -1.01 1.23
CA HIS A 42 10.43 -1.90 0.79
C HIS A 42 11.04 -3.12 0.11
N VAL A 43 11.07 -4.24 0.83
CA VAL A 43 11.47 -5.55 0.28
C VAL A 43 10.18 -6.28 -0.11
N PRO A 44 9.95 -6.53 -1.39
CA PRO A 44 8.71 -7.19 -1.80
C PRO A 44 8.73 -8.68 -1.44
N THR A 45 7.62 -9.18 -0.87
CA THR A 45 7.44 -10.61 -0.57
C THR A 45 7.50 -11.44 -1.87
N PRO A 46 8.36 -12.47 -1.97
CA PRO A 46 8.42 -13.32 -3.15
C PRO A 46 7.09 -14.02 -3.44
N ALA A 47 6.77 -14.23 -4.73
CA ALA A 47 5.47 -14.81 -5.14
C ALA A 47 5.20 -16.20 -4.53
N ALA A 48 6.23 -17.03 -4.37
CA ALA A 48 6.09 -18.33 -3.73
C ALA A 48 5.70 -18.22 -2.24
N VAL A 49 6.23 -17.20 -1.55
CA VAL A 49 5.90 -16.90 -0.15
C VAL A 49 4.47 -16.38 -0.07
N VAL A 50 4.08 -15.43 -0.94
CA VAL A 50 2.70 -14.93 -1.02
C VAL A 50 1.71 -16.09 -1.20
N ALA A 51 1.99 -16.99 -2.15
CA ALA A 51 1.14 -18.15 -2.39
C ALA A 51 1.01 -19.04 -1.14
N LYS A 52 2.12 -19.24 -0.42
CA LYS A 52 2.13 -20.06 0.80
C LYS A 52 1.48 -19.38 2.00
N MET A 53 1.62 -18.07 2.15
CA MET A 53 0.91 -17.29 3.18
C MET A 53 -0.61 -17.44 3.03
N LEU A 54 -1.14 -17.28 1.80
CA LEU A 54 -2.56 -17.41 1.53
C LEU A 54 -3.08 -18.85 1.68
N GLU A 55 -2.24 -19.84 1.31
CA GLU A 55 -2.54 -21.26 1.47
C GLU A 55 -2.63 -21.67 2.95
N VAL A 56 -1.63 -21.31 3.78
CA VAL A 56 -1.61 -21.65 5.20
C VAL A 56 -2.74 -20.96 5.97
N ALA A 57 -3.09 -19.74 5.56
CA ALA A 57 -4.26 -19.03 6.07
C ALA A 57 -5.59 -19.70 5.64
N LYS A 58 -5.56 -20.67 4.71
CA LYS A 58 -6.74 -21.30 4.11
C LYS A 58 -7.71 -20.24 3.60
N VAL A 59 -7.19 -19.26 2.86
CA VAL A 59 -8.02 -18.20 2.28
C VAL A 59 -9.10 -18.81 1.39
N ALA A 60 -10.34 -18.36 1.56
CA ALA A 60 -11.51 -18.79 0.79
C ALA A 60 -12.24 -17.57 0.20
N LYS A 61 -13.21 -17.82 -0.67
CA LYS A 61 -13.97 -16.77 -1.37
C LYS A 61 -14.71 -15.82 -0.43
N GLU A 62 -15.15 -16.33 0.71
CA GLU A 62 -15.92 -15.60 1.73
C GLU A 62 -15.04 -14.70 2.60
N ASP A 63 -13.72 -14.84 2.51
CA ASP A 63 -12.79 -14.07 3.31
C ASP A 63 -12.72 -12.59 2.88
N VAL A 64 -12.30 -11.79 3.84
CA VAL A 64 -11.88 -10.40 3.64
C VAL A 64 -10.43 -10.31 4.10
N VAL A 65 -9.52 -10.22 3.13
CA VAL A 65 -8.08 -10.15 3.38
C VAL A 65 -7.66 -8.69 3.52
N TYR A 66 -7.02 -8.33 4.63
CA TYR A 66 -6.36 -7.04 4.78
C TYR A 66 -4.84 -7.23 4.76
N ASP A 67 -4.15 -6.44 3.94
CA ASP A 67 -2.69 -6.42 3.86
C ASP A 67 -2.17 -5.10 4.41
N LEU A 68 -1.49 -5.15 5.55
CA LEU A 68 -1.01 -3.97 6.27
C LEU A 68 0.44 -3.66 5.88
N GLY A 69 0.64 -2.54 5.17
CA GLY A 69 1.88 -2.22 4.47
C GLY A 69 1.94 -2.91 3.11
N CYS A 70 0.91 -2.73 2.29
CA CYS A 70 0.70 -3.55 1.10
C CYS A 70 1.70 -3.32 -0.05
N GLY A 71 2.49 -2.24 0.01
CA GLY A 71 3.49 -1.91 -0.99
C GLY A 71 2.92 -1.85 -2.40
N ASP A 72 3.31 -2.78 -3.27
CA ASP A 72 2.84 -2.86 -4.66
C ASP A 72 1.52 -3.63 -4.84
N GLY A 73 0.90 -4.08 -3.75
CA GLY A 73 -0.40 -4.74 -3.73
C GLY A 73 -0.38 -6.22 -4.10
N ARG A 74 0.80 -6.85 -4.23
CA ARG A 74 0.91 -8.23 -4.73
C ARG A 74 0.14 -9.26 -3.93
N ILE A 75 0.04 -9.12 -2.60
CA ILE A 75 -0.66 -10.08 -1.73
C ILE A 75 -2.17 -9.98 -1.95
N VAL A 76 -2.74 -8.77 -1.91
CA VAL A 76 -4.18 -8.57 -2.14
C VAL A 76 -4.62 -8.94 -3.55
N ILE A 77 -3.76 -8.68 -4.56
CA ILE A 77 -4.00 -9.10 -5.95
C ILE A 77 -4.00 -10.62 -6.04
N ALA A 78 -3.02 -11.30 -5.44
CA ALA A 78 -2.94 -12.76 -5.43
C ALA A 78 -4.14 -13.38 -4.70
N ALA A 79 -4.58 -12.81 -3.57
CA ALA A 79 -5.75 -13.25 -2.83
C ALA A 79 -7.01 -13.18 -3.70
N ALA A 80 -7.28 -12.04 -4.31
CA ALA A 80 -8.44 -11.84 -5.17
C ALA A 80 -8.40 -12.71 -6.44
N SER A 81 -7.25 -12.76 -7.13
CA SER A 81 -7.13 -13.51 -8.39
C SER A 81 -7.27 -15.01 -8.20
N LYS A 82 -6.66 -15.56 -7.12
CA LYS A 82 -6.62 -17.00 -6.91
C LYS A 82 -7.86 -17.55 -6.18
N TYR A 83 -8.37 -16.80 -5.21
CA TYR A 83 -9.43 -17.27 -4.31
C TYR A 83 -10.77 -16.58 -4.54
N GLY A 84 -10.81 -15.49 -5.33
CA GLY A 84 -12.04 -14.73 -5.58
C GLY A 84 -12.57 -14.01 -4.35
N CYS A 85 -11.75 -13.82 -3.31
CA CYS A 85 -12.11 -13.14 -2.09
C CYS A 85 -11.99 -11.61 -2.22
N ARG A 86 -12.61 -10.87 -1.31
CA ARG A 86 -12.38 -9.43 -1.17
C ARG A 86 -11.06 -9.17 -0.47
N ALA A 87 -10.34 -8.14 -0.90
CA ALA A 87 -9.10 -7.76 -0.27
C ALA A 87 -8.93 -6.24 -0.20
N VAL A 88 -8.27 -5.75 0.84
CA VAL A 88 -7.94 -4.34 1.00
C VAL A 88 -6.47 -4.23 1.37
N GLY A 89 -5.73 -3.45 0.59
CA GLY A 89 -4.33 -3.10 0.89
C GLY A 89 -4.25 -1.71 1.50
N TYR A 90 -3.47 -1.58 2.55
CA TYR A 90 -3.19 -0.32 3.22
C TYR A 90 -1.71 0.00 3.16
N ASP A 91 -1.38 1.23 2.78
CA ASP A 91 -0.02 1.75 2.85
C ASP A 91 -0.05 3.23 3.20
N ILE A 92 1.00 3.74 3.84
CA ILE A 92 1.11 5.16 4.18
C ILE A 92 1.79 5.96 3.07
N ASP A 93 2.59 5.30 2.21
CA ASP A 93 3.24 5.95 1.07
C ASP A 93 2.28 6.08 -0.12
N ALA A 94 1.85 7.31 -0.39
CA ALA A 94 0.95 7.62 -1.51
C ALA A 94 1.50 7.14 -2.88
N ARG A 95 2.83 7.05 -3.06
CA ARG A 95 3.45 6.52 -4.28
C ARG A 95 3.20 5.02 -4.40
N LYS A 96 3.31 4.28 -3.28
CA LYS A 96 3.01 2.84 -3.21
C LYS A 96 1.54 2.56 -3.42
N VAL A 97 0.67 3.37 -2.83
CA VAL A 97 -0.77 3.31 -3.06
C VAL A 97 -1.09 3.46 -4.55
N LYS A 98 -0.52 4.45 -5.23
CA LYS A 98 -0.72 4.65 -6.67
C LYS A 98 -0.21 3.48 -7.50
N GLU A 99 1.01 3.00 -7.24
CA GLU A 99 1.61 1.83 -7.88
C GLU A 99 0.71 0.60 -7.73
N SER A 100 0.25 0.35 -6.51
CA SER A 100 -0.63 -0.76 -6.17
C SER A 100 -1.98 -0.67 -6.88
N GLN A 101 -2.61 0.52 -6.94
CA GLN A 101 -3.86 0.74 -7.69
C GLN A 101 -3.70 0.46 -9.19
N GLU A 102 -2.57 0.85 -9.79
CA GLU A 102 -2.26 0.53 -11.18
C GLU A 102 -2.06 -0.98 -11.39
N ASN A 103 -1.43 -1.66 -10.43
CA ASN A 103 -1.27 -3.10 -10.45
C ASN A 103 -2.62 -3.83 -10.33
N VAL A 104 -3.52 -3.38 -9.46
CA VAL A 104 -4.88 -3.91 -9.32
C VAL A 104 -5.62 -3.84 -10.67
N LYS A 105 -5.57 -2.68 -11.35
CA LYS A 105 -6.18 -2.51 -12.69
C LYS A 105 -5.57 -3.43 -13.72
N ARG A 106 -4.23 -3.51 -13.78
CA ARG A 106 -3.52 -4.40 -14.72
C ARG A 106 -3.91 -5.87 -14.57
N ASN A 107 -4.24 -6.28 -13.36
CA ASN A 107 -4.64 -7.67 -13.06
C ASN A 107 -6.16 -7.91 -13.15
N GLY A 108 -6.98 -6.88 -13.44
CA GLY A 108 -8.42 -7.00 -13.64
C GLY A 108 -9.19 -7.40 -12.37
N VAL A 109 -8.70 -7.01 -11.19
CA VAL A 109 -9.30 -7.39 -9.89
C VAL A 109 -9.92 -6.21 -9.14
N GLU A 110 -10.19 -5.09 -9.79
CA GLU A 110 -10.72 -3.83 -9.20
C GLU A 110 -12.06 -4.02 -8.48
N LYS A 111 -12.83 -5.03 -8.88
CA LYS A 111 -14.12 -5.33 -8.24
C LYS A 111 -13.98 -6.01 -6.88
N LEU A 112 -12.80 -6.59 -6.60
CA LEU A 112 -12.51 -7.35 -5.39
C LEU A 112 -11.48 -6.69 -4.49
N VAL A 113 -10.62 -5.83 -5.06
CA VAL A 113 -9.49 -5.22 -4.35
C VAL A 113 -9.67 -3.72 -4.23
N GLN A 114 -9.46 -3.21 -3.00
CA GLN A 114 -9.34 -1.79 -2.71
C GLN A 114 -7.93 -1.49 -2.17
N ILE A 115 -7.39 -0.33 -2.51
CA ILE A 115 -6.10 0.13 -1.99
C ILE A 115 -6.31 1.51 -1.38
N GLU A 116 -5.92 1.68 -0.13
CA GLU A 116 -6.17 2.88 0.66
C GLU A 116 -4.87 3.44 1.24
N CYS A 117 -4.73 4.78 1.18
CA CYS A 117 -3.63 5.49 1.82
C CYS A 117 -4.00 5.78 3.27
N GLN A 118 -3.61 4.90 4.19
CA GLN A 118 -3.96 5.03 5.60
C GLN A 118 -2.84 4.54 6.52
N ASP A 119 -2.79 5.12 7.71
CA ASP A 119 -1.96 4.68 8.81
C ASP A 119 -2.52 3.38 9.40
N ILE A 120 -1.78 2.28 9.28
CA ILE A 120 -2.21 0.95 9.71
C ILE A 120 -2.50 0.86 11.21
N PHE A 121 -1.91 1.73 12.03
CA PHE A 121 -2.13 1.75 13.48
C PHE A 121 -3.46 2.41 13.89
N LYS A 122 -4.17 3.02 12.95
CA LYS A 122 -5.47 3.70 13.18
C LYS A 122 -6.66 2.97 12.56
N LEU A 123 -6.43 1.82 11.93
CA LEU A 123 -7.47 1.07 11.23
C LEU A 123 -8.41 0.33 12.18
N ASP A 124 -9.66 0.20 11.78
CA ASP A 124 -10.58 -0.79 12.34
C ASP A 124 -10.43 -2.12 11.57
N LEU A 125 -9.86 -3.12 12.24
CA LEU A 125 -9.63 -4.44 11.68
C LEU A 125 -10.83 -5.40 11.85
N SER A 126 -11.94 -4.96 12.42
CA SER A 126 -13.10 -5.81 12.80
C SER A 126 -13.78 -6.52 11.62
N LYS A 127 -13.60 -5.98 10.40
CA LYS A 127 -14.16 -6.54 9.15
C LYS A 127 -13.27 -7.58 8.50
N ALA A 128 -11.98 -7.59 8.84
CA ALA A 128 -11.04 -8.54 8.27
C ALA A 128 -11.24 -9.94 8.86
N THR A 129 -11.09 -10.95 8.01
CA THR A 129 -11.04 -12.35 8.43
C THR A 129 -9.63 -12.92 8.33
N VAL A 130 -8.79 -12.29 7.50
CA VAL A 130 -7.37 -12.60 7.34
C VAL A 130 -6.58 -11.30 7.32
N ILE A 131 -5.52 -11.23 8.11
CA ILE A 131 -4.50 -10.17 8.06
C ILE A 131 -3.20 -10.75 7.53
N THR A 132 -2.54 -10.06 6.61
CA THR A 132 -1.18 -10.36 6.18
C THR A 132 -0.23 -9.24 6.63
N LEU A 133 0.95 -9.64 7.13
CA LEU A 133 1.96 -8.74 7.67
C LEU A 133 3.35 -9.09 7.12
N PHE A 134 4.03 -8.10 6.57
CA PHE A 134 5.47 -8.13 6.36
C PHE A 134 6.06 -6.80 6.85
N LEU A 135 6.10 -6.63 8.15
CA LEU A 135 6.48 -5.41 8.84
C LEU A 135 7.65 -5.69 9.79
N LEU A 136 8.33 -4.63 10.21
CA LEU A 136 9.38 -4.74 11.22
C LEU A 136 8.81 -5.24 12.56
N PRO A 137 9.62 -5.91 13.39
CA PRO A 137 9.17 -6.49 14.67
C PRO A 137 8.46 -5.48 15.58
N GLU A 138 8.96 -4.25 15.64
CA GLU A 138 8.40 -3.18 16.48
C GLU A 138 6.98 -2.80 16.02
N MET A 139 6.75 -2.79 14.71
CA MET A 139 5.43 -2.51 14.13
C MET A 139 4.46 -3.65 14.43
N ASN A 140 4.90 -4.88 14.33
CA ASN A 140 4.11 -6.05 14.71
C ASN A 140 3.66 -5.99 16.17
N ILE A 141 4.56 -5.61 17.09
CA ILE A 141 4.25 -5.45 18.52
C ILE A 141 3.16 -4.38 18.71
N GLN A 142 3.28 -3.25 18.02
CA GLN A 142 2.33 -2.15 18.12
C GLN A 142 0.93 -2.52 17.60
N LEU A 143 0.83 -3.46 16.65
CA LEU A 143 -0.44 -3.93 16.10
C LEU A 143 -1.17 -4.94 17.00
N ILE A 144 -0.49 -5.63 17.93
CA ILE A 144 -1.09 -6.70 18.75
C ILE A 144 -2.42 -6.26 19.41
N PRO A 145 -2.52 -5.09 20.08
CA PRO A 145 -3.78 -4.67 20.72
C PRO A 145 -4.94 -4.47 19.74
N GLN A 146 -4.63 -4.17 18.48
CA GLN A 146 -5.61 -4.02 17.40
C GLN A 146 -6.05 -5.40 16.87
N LEU A 147 -5.09 -6.30 16.67
CA LEU A 147 -5.35 -7.68 16.27
C LEU A 147 -6.21 -8.43 17.29
N GLU A 148 -5.97 -8.23 18.58
CA GLU A 148 -6.74 -8.86 19.67
C GLU A 148 -8.24 -8.48 19.67
N LYS A 149 -8.62 -7.38 19.01
CA LYS A 149 -10.03 -6.94 18.87
C LYS A 149 -10.76 -7.60 17.68
N MET A 150 -10.05 -8.36 16.86
CA MET A 150 -10.65 -9.05 15.73
C MET A 150 -11.54 -10.20 16.20
N LYS A 151 -12.43 -10.65 15.33
CA LYS A 151 -13.35 -11.75 15.63
C LYS A 151 -12.60 -13.07 15.88
N ALA A 152 -13.12 -13.88 16.78
CA ALA A 152 -12.62 -15.24 16.97
C ALA A 152 -12.66 -16.03 15.65
N GLY A 153 -11.61 -16.80 15.38
CA GLY A 153 -11.43 -17.52 14.12
C GLY A 153 -10.81 -16.68 13.00
N ALA A 154 -10.62 -15.36 13.17
CA ALA A 154 -9.80 -14.59 12.24
C ALA A 154 -8.35 -15.06 12.29
N ARG A 155 -7.62 -14.89 11.20
CA ARG A 155 -6.25 -15.40 11.03
C ARG A 155 -5.28 -14.27 10.74
N VAL A 156 -4.09 -14.34 11.33
CA VAL A 156 -2.98 -13.43 11.06
C VAL A 156 -1.83 -14.22 10.50
N VAL A 157 -1.27 -13.81 9.38
CA VAL A 157 -0.12 -14.45 8.73
C VAL A 157 1.01 -13.45 8.63
N CYS A 158 2.11 -13.76 9.30
CA CYS A 158 3.32 -12.94 9.28
C CYS A 158 4.39 -13.58 8.37
N HIS A 159 5.05 -12.77 7.59
CA HIS A 159 6.25 -13.11 6.83
C HIS A 159 7.48 -12.62 7.59
N GLU A 160 8.49 -13.47 7.77
CA GLU A 160 9.78 -13.30 8.46
C GLU A 160 9.65 -13.04 9.97
N PHE A 161 8.84 -12.10 10.42
CA PHE A 161 8.83 -11.65 11.80
C PHE A 161 7.58 -12.12 12.53
N ALA A 162 7.78 -12.96 13.56
CA ALA A 162 6.72 -13.42 14.44
C ALA A 162 6.12 -12.28 15.28
N LEU A 163 4.89 -12.48 15.77
CA LEU A 163 4.32 -11.63 16.81
C LEU A 163 5.02 -11.96 18.14
N LYS A 164 5.66 -10.96 18.75
CA LYS A 164 6.41 -11.13 20.00
C LYS A 164 5.50 -11.59 21.13
N ASP A 165 5.94 -12.54 21.91
CA ASP A 165 5.25 -13.11 23.09
C ASP A 165 3.87 -13.73 22.77
N ILE A 166 3.60 -14.00 21.47
CA ILE A 166 2.40 -14.70 21.02
C ILE A 166 2.80 -16.06 20.45
N GLN A 167 2.13 -17.12 20.93
CA GLN A 167 2.31 -18.46 20.41
C GLN A 167 1.66 -18.57 19.03
N HIS A 168 2.46 -18.90 18.01
CA HIS A 168 1.92 -19.20 16.68
C HIS A 168 1.28 -20.60 16.67
N ASP A 169 0.22 -20.76 15.87
CA ASP A 169 -0.41 -22.06 15.64
C ASP A 169 0.43 -22.92 14.67
N GLN A 170 1.11 -22.26 13.73
CA GLN A 170 1.97 -22.93 12.75
C GLN A 170 3.15 -22.03 12.35
N LYS A 171 4.32 -22.63 12.20
CA LYS A 171 5.50 -22.04 11.54
C LYS A 171 5.86 -22.87 10.33
N LEU A 172 6.14 -22.24 9.21
CA LEU A 172 6.61 -22.85 7.96
C LEU A 172 7.81 -22.06 7.45
N THR A 173 8.73 -22.76 6.77
CA THR A 173 9.82 -22.12 6.06
C THR A 173 9.71 -22.46 4.58
N VAL A 174 9.75 -21.43 3.74
CA VAL A 174 9.73 -21.54 2.27
C VAL A 174 11.09 -21.11 1.73
N THR A 175 11.78 -21.99 1.06
CA THR A 175 13.01 -21.63 0.34
C THR A 175 12.65 -21.11 -1.03
N THR A 176 12.97 -19.85 -1.31
CA THR A 176 12.66 -19.20 -2.58
C THR A 176 13.75 -19.45 -3.62
N GLN A 177 13.37 -19.47 -4.89
CA GLN A 177 14.30 -19.55 -6.01
C GLN A 177 14.25 -18.22 -6.80
N PRO A 178 15.37 -17.73 -7.37
CA PRO A 178 16.69 -18.41 -7.47
C PRO A 178 17.65 -18.10 -6.31
N ASP A 179 17.25 -17.27 -5.31
CA ASP A 179 18.14 -16.77 -4.26
C ASP A 179 18.50 -17.82 -3.19
N GLY A 180 17.75 -18.93 -3.12
CA GLY A 180 17.96 -19.99 -2.12
C GLY A 180 17.70 -19.55 -0.68
N VAL A 181 17.10 -18.36 -0.47
CA VAL A 181 16.89 -17.80 0.87
C VAL A 181 15.66 -18.43 1.54
N PRO A 182 15.84 -19.04 2.73
CA PRO A 182 14.70 -19.51 3.52
C PRO A 182 13.93 -18.32 4.08
N ARG A 183 12.59 -18.40 4.02
CA ARG A 183 11.67 -17.37 4.49
C ARG A 183 10.64 -17.98 5.41
N ASP A 184 10.55 -17.44 6.61
CA ASP A 184 9.64 -17.93 7.62
C ASP A 184 8.24 -17.33 7.47
N ILE A 185 7.22 -18.17 7.68
CA ILE A 185 5.80 -17.79 7.70
C ILE A 185 5.22 -18.28 9.02
N TYR A 186 4.53 -17.38 9.72
CA TYR A 186 3.87 -17.67 11.00
C TYR A 186 2.37 -17.47 10.86
N LEU A 187 1.58 -18.46 11.29
CA LEU A 187 0.12 -18.39 11.35
C LEU A 187 -0.35 -18.27 12.79
N TYR A 188 -1.30 -17.38 13.00
CA TYR A 188 -2.01 -17.19 14.26
C TYR A 188 -3.52 -17.18 14.00
N THR A 189 -4.28 -17.78 14.93
CA THR A 189 -5.75 -17.74 14.92
C THR A 189 -6.26 -17.04 16.17
N LEU A 190 -7.21 -16.14 16.02
CA LEU A 190 -7.80 -15.40 17.12
C LEU A 190 -8.75 -16.28 17.96
N PRO A 191 -8.75 -16.13 19.31
CA PRO A 191 -7.96 -15.16 20.08
C PRO A 191 -6.48 -15.53 20.15
N LEU A 192 -5.60 -14.51 20.17
CA LEU A 192 -4.16 -14.71 20.27
C LEU A 192 -3.80 -15.36 21.62
N LYS A 193 -2.88 -16.32 21.58
CA LYS A 193 -2.41 -17.04 22.79
C LYS A 193 -1.06 -16.46 23.22
N ARG A 194 -0.98 -15.94 24.43
CA ARG A 194 0.28 -15.46 24.99
C ARG A 194 1.21 -16.64 25.34
N VAL A 195 2.51 -16.46 25.07
CA VAL A 195 3.52 -17.40 25.59
C VAL A 195 3.57 -17.22 27.09
N VAL A 196 3.33 -18.30 27.83
CA VAL A 196 3.49 -18.35 29.30
C VAL A 196 4.95 -18.70 29.54
N GLU A 197 5.74 -17.74 30.04
CA GLU A 197 7.06 -18.08 30.59
C GLU A 197 6.89 -19.03 31.76
N LYS A 198 7.57 -20.19 31.69
CA LYS A 198 7.62 -21.16 32.79
C LYS A 198 8.74 -20.83 33.77
#